data_99f6fd68d89209aad9dc681fcc62a888
#
_entry.id   99f6fd68d89209aad9dc681fcc62a888
#
_cell.length_a   1.000
_cell.length_b   1.000
_cell.length_c   1.000
_cell.angle_alpha   90.00
_cell.angle_beta   90.00
_cell.angle_gamma   90.00
#
_symmetry.space_group_name_H-M   'P 1'
#
loop_
_entity.id
_entity.type
_entity.pdbx_description
1 polymer ?
#
loop_
_entity_poly.entity_id
_entity_poly.type
_entity_poly.pdbx_seq_one_letter_code
_entity_poly.pdbx_strand_id
1 'polypeptide(L)'
;MLLQKALVLVGSLVYDNNILSAGTEVDSMKSCGLQKLAMVDYPGKLAATVFTGGCNLRCPFCHNALLVTRLNETPELPEAEVLAFLERRRGLLDGVVLSGGEPLLQPDAADFLRKVRDMGFAVKLDTNGCFPDRLAAILEAGLADYVAIDIKNSREKYPQTVGIPGFDTAPVEESVRLLANSGVDHEFRTTFVRELHTAADVEAMGQWLQGAPRYFLQNFADSGNLIQEGWHGFTALELQGFADIVRPFFSQVELRGIG
;
A
#
# COMPACT_ATOMS: atom_id res chain seq x y z
N MET A 1 35.14 -25.83 32.54
CA MET A 1 35.53 -26.14 31.15
C MET A 1 34.64 -25.33 30.25
N LEU A 2 35.18 -24.20 29.81
CA LEU A 2 34.48 -23.15 29.07
C LEU A 2 34.59 -23.43 27.57
N LEU A 3 33.46 -23.50 26.85
CA LEU A 3 33.43 -23.50 25.39
C LEU A 3 33.09 -22.09 24.92
N GLN A 4 34.09 -21.43 24.34
CA GLN A 4 33.96 -20.18 23.59
C GLN A 4 33.11 -20.42 22.34
N LYS A 5 32.03 -19.62 22.19
CA LYS A 5 31.31 -19.47 20.92
C LYS A 5 31.88 -18.26 20.18
N ALA A 6 32.46 -18.52 19.04
CA ALA A 6 32.87 -17.50 18.08
C ALA A 6 31.65 -16.81 17.47
N LEU A 7 31.63 -15.49 17.54
CA LEU A 7 30.63 -14.63 16.90
C LEU A 7 31.06 -14.36 15.46
N VAL A 8 30.35 -14.89 14.49
CA VAL A 8 30.47 -14.47 13.09
C VAL A 8 29.41 -13.45 12.84
N LEU A 9 29.80 -12.20 12.65
CA LEU A 9 28.95 -11.11 12.17
C LEU A 9 28.73 -11.31 10.68
N VAL A 10 27.52 -11.74 10.31
CA VAL A 10 26.97 -11.56 8.96
C VAL A 10 25.68 -10.78 9.17
N GLY A 11 25.64 -9.58 8.58
CA GLY A 11 24.51 -8.65 8.72
C GLY A 11 23.25 -9.17 8.01
N SER A 12 22.42 -9.87 8.74
CA SER A 12 21.02 -10.11 8.41
C SER A 12 20.20 -9.55 9.57
N LEU A 13 19.28 -8.64 9.28
CA LEU A 13 18.23 -8.23 10.19
C LEU A 13 17.39 -9.47 10.52
N VAL A 14 17.71 -10.11 11.61
CA VAL A 14 16.89 -11.19 12.18
C VAL A 14 15.69 -10.51 12.82
N TYR A 15 14.51 -10.73 12.25
CA TYR A 15 13.25 -10.49 12.96
C TYR A 15 13.18 -11.47 14.13
N ASP A 16 13.29 -10.94 15.33
CA ASP A 16 13.18 -11.70 16.57
C ASP A 16 11.70 -12.09 16.79
N ASN A 17 11.38 -13.36 16.59
CA ASN A 17 10.05 -13.94 16.80
C ASN A 17 9.74 -14.21 18.29
N ASN A 18 10.47 -13.59 19.23
CA ASN A 18 10.29 -13.80 20.67
C ASN A 18 9.85 -12.51 21.39
N ILE A 19 8.64 -12.00 21.08
CA ILE A 19 7.90 -11.14 22.01
C ILE A 19 6.53 -11.79 22.24
N LEU A 20 6.52 -12.88 22.97
CA LEU A 20 5.34 -13.42 23.62
C LEU A 20 5.65 -13.58 25.11
N SER A 21 5.39 -12.52 25.88
CA SER A 21 4.84 -12.57 27.23
C SER A 21 5.09 -11.26 27.99
N ALA A 22 4.11 -10.37 27.99
CA ALA A 22 3.77 -9.53 29.16
C ALA A 22 2.53 -8.67 28.81
N GLY A 23 1.42 -8.96 29.46
CA GLY A 23 0.32 -7.98 29.62
C GLY A 23 -0.72 -8.02 28.50
N THR A 24 -1.91 -8.36 28.85
CA THR A 24 -3.16 -8.34 28.08
C THR A 24 -3.61 -6.92 27.70
N GLU A 25 -2.87 -6.24 26.83
CA GLU A 25 -3.45 -5.28 25.90
C GLU A 25 -3.56 -6.03 24.57
N VAL A 26 -4.75 -6.23 24.09
CA VAL A 26 -5.00 -6.68 22.72
C VAL A 26 -4.46 -5.55 21.86
N ASP A 27 -3.29 -5.76 21.24
CA ASP A 27 -2.70 -4.81 20.30
C ASP A 27 -3.74 -4.57 19.20
N SER A 28 -4.49 -3.47 19.29
CA SER A 28 -5.46 -3.09 18.29
C SER A 28 -4.73 -2.39 17.15
N MET A 29 -5.23 -2.58 15.92
CA MET A 29 -4.67 -1.97 14.72
C MET A 29 -4.42 -0.48 14.94
N LYS A 30 -3.17 -0.05 14.71
CA LYS A 30 -2.77 1.35 14.86
C LYS A 30 -3.31 2.18 13.70
N SER A 31 -4.53 2.68 13.85
CA SER A 31 -5.11 3.65 12.92
C SER A 31 -4.76 5.07 13.33
N CYS A 32 -4.39 5.88 12.34
CA CYS A 32 -3.90 7.25 12.51
C CYS A 32 -4.76 8.27 11.77
N GLY A 33 -5.81 7.84 11.07
CA GLY A 33 -6.69 8.73 10.34
C GLY A 33 -7.92 8.03 9.77
N LEU A 34 -8.96 8.83 9.60
CA LEU A 34 -10.22 8.39 9.00
C LEU A 34 -10.76 9.49 8.07
N GLN A 35 -10.74 9.20 6.77
CA GLN A 35 -11.49 9.97 5.79
C GLN A 35 -12.91 9.44 5.75
N LYS A 36 -13.84 10.24 6.25
CA LYS A 36 -15.23 9.81 6.50
C LYS A 36 -16.05 9.58 5.24
N LEU A 37 -15.62 10.14 4.10
CA LEU A 37 -16.22 9.97 2.79
C LEU A 37 -15.14 10.12 1.72
N ALA A 38 -14.98 9.10 0.90
CA ALA A 38 -14.13 9.06 -0.28
C ALA A 38 -14.95 8.59 -1.48
N MET A 39 -14.89 9.33 -2.58
CA MET A 39 -15.61 9.03 -3.83
C MET A 39 -14.72 8.45 -4.92
N VAL A 40 -13.38 8.50 -4.69
CA VAL A 40 -12.38 8.11 -5.68
C VAL A 40 -11.50 6.95 -5.22
N ASP A 41 -11.46 6.66 -3.91
CA ASP A 41 -10.54 5.67 -3.35
C ASP A 41 -11.02 4.24 -3.60
N TYR A 42 -12.34 4.03 -3.76
CA TYR A 42 -12.92 2.74 -4.10
C TYR A 42 -13.72 2.86 -5.42
N PRO A 43 -13.29 2.21 -6.51
CA PRO A 43 -13.98 2.31 -7.78
C PRO A 43 -15.48 1.96 -7.69
N GLY A 44 -16.34 2.91 -8.08
CA GLY A 44 -17.79 2.73 -8.13
C GLY A 44 -18.50 2.63 -6.78
N LYS A 45 -17.83 2.98 -5.66
CA LYS A 45 -18.43 2.91 -4.32
C LYS A 45 -18.18 4.18 -3.52
N LEU A 46 -19.18 4.56 -2.71
CA LEU A 46 -18.98 5.54 -1.64
C LEU A 46 -18.32 4.83 -0.47
N ALA A 47 -17.12 5.25 -0.10
CA ALA A 47 -16.36 4.56 0.93
C ALA A 47 -15.84 5.51 2.02
N ALA A 48 -15.48 4.94 3.17
CA ALA A 48 -14.57 5.59 4.10
C ALA A 48 -13.17 5.01 3.93
N THR A 49 -12.12 5.83 4.13
CA THR A 49 -10.74 5.37 4.10
C THR A 49 -10.13 5.44 5.49
N VAL A 50 -9.65 4.31 5.99
CA VAL A 50 -8.93 4.18 7.25
C VAL A 50 -7.44 4.13 6.96
N PHE A 51 -6.67 4.99 7.63
CA PHE A 51 -5.22 5.10 7.44
C PHE A 51 -4.49 4.50 8.61
N THR A 52 -3.66 3.48 8.35
CA THR A 52 -2.79 2.87 9.36
C THR A 52 -1.48 3.64 9.52
N GLY A 53 -0.87 3.56 10.70
CA GLY A 53 0.43 4.14 10.98
C GLY A 53 1.58 3.17 10.70
N GLY A 54 2.73 3.69 10.27
CA GLY A 54 3.91 2.91 9.94
C GLY A 54 3.97 2.44 8.50
N CYS A 55 5.18 2.31 7.99
CA CYS A 55 5.46 1.75 6.68
C CYS A 55 6.86 1.15 6.69
N ASN A 56 7.05 0.05 5.98
CA ASN A 56 8.36 -0.56 5.77
C ASN A 56 9.20 0.14 4.68
N LEU A 57 8.58 1.01 3.87
CA LEU A 57 9.26 1.80 2.82
C LEU A 57 9.55 3.23 3.30
N ARG A 58 10.47 3.91 2.61
CA ARG A 58 10.88 5.31 2.88
C ARG A 58 10.91 6.13 1.60
N CYS A 59 9.87 5.94 0.75
CA CYS A 59 9.75 6.68 -0.52
C CYS A 59 9.90 8.19 -0.27
N PRO A 60 10.88 8.88 -0.85
CA PRO A 60 11.17 10.27 -0.52
C PRO A 60 10.02 11.23 -0.86
N PHE A 61 9.22 10.88 -1.86
CA PHE A 61 8.03 11.62 -2.31
C PHE A 61 6.72 11.20 -1.60
N CYS A 62 6.79 10.47 -0.49
CA CYS A 62 5.62 9.96 0.21
C CYS A 62 4.75 11.11 0.74
N HIS A 63 3.47 11.16 0.34
CA HIS A 63 2.50 12.16 0.78
C HIS A 63 2.06 11.95 2.24
N ASN A 64 2.25 10.74 2.77
CA ASN A 64 1.88 10.36 4.12
C ASN A 64 3.09 10.39 5.07
N ALA A 65 3.97 11.40 4.92
CA ALA A 65 5.20 11.49 5.72
C ALA A 65 4.94 11.40 7.23
N LEU A 66 3.86 12.01 7.74
CA LEU A 66 3.45 11.94 9.14
C LEU A 66 3.20 10.51 9.59
N LEU A 67 2.52 9.70 8.76
CA LEU A 67 2.21 8.30 9.07
C LEU A 67 3.42 7.38 8.97
N VAL A 68 4.50 7.81 8.32
CA VAL A 68 5.69 6.98 8.04
C VAL A 68 6.86 7.33 8.95
N THR A 69 7.16 8.62 9.11
CA THR A 69 8.38 9.09 9.79
C THR A 69 8.13 9.82 11.10
N ARG A 70 6.88 10.25 11.37
CA ARG A 70 6.50 11.06 12.53
C ARG A 70 5.29 10.49 13.26
N LEU A 71 5.26 9.17 13.43
CA LEU A 71 4.16 8.47 14.12
C LEU A 71 3.88 8.99 15.52
N ASN A 72 4.93 9.40 16.26
CA ASN A 72 4.79 9.95 17.61
C ASN A 72 4.09 11.32 17.63
N GLU A 73 4.03 12.01 16.50
CA GLU A 73 3.34 13.29 16.33
C GLU A 73 1.92 13.11 15.80
N THR A 74 1.55 11.90 15.38
CA THR A 74 0.25 11.61 14.78
C THR A 74 -0.66 11.01 15.85
N PRO A 75 -1.81 11.64 16.13
CA PRO A 75 -2.78 11.08 17.07
C PRO A 75 -3.22 9.68 16.60
N GLU A 76 -3.26 8.76 17.54
CA GLU A 76 -3.85 7.45 17.31
C GLU A 76 -5.38 7.58 17.38
N LEU A 77 -6.07 7.01 16.41
CA LEU A 77 -7.52 6.88 16.40
C LEU A 77 -7.87 5.45 16.85
N PRO A 78 -8.48 5.29 18.05
CA PRO A 78 -8.85 3.97 18.54
C PRO A 78 -9.71 3.18 17.56
N GLU A 79 -9.43 1.91 17.35
CA GLU A 79 -10.21 1.03 16.47
C GLU A 79 -11.71 1.07 16.82
N ALA A 80 -12.03 1.09 18.11
CA ALA A 80 -13.42 1.17 18.59
C ALA A 80 -14.15 2.43 18.08
N GLU A 81 -13.47 3.55 17.93
CA GLU A 81 -14.05 4.78 17.38
C GLU A 81 -14.29 4.66 15.88
N VAL A 82 -13.36 4.04 15.15
CA VAL A 82 -13.50 3.74 13.71
C VAL A 82 -14.72 2.83 13.51
N LEU A 83 -14.81 1.73 14.24
CA LEU A 83 -15.91 0.78 14.13
C LEU A 83 -17.26 1.43 14.54
N ALA A 84 -17.29 2.24 15.60
CA ALA A 84 -18.48 2.98 15.99
C ALA A 84 -18.91 4.02 14.94
N PHE A 85 -17.97 4.64 14.22
CA PHE A 85 -18.29 5.50 13.08
C PHE A 85 -18.90 4.67 11.95
N LEU A 86 -18.29 3.55 11.55
CA LEU A 86 -18.76 2.68 10.48
C LEU A 86 -20.16 2.15 10.79
N GLU A 87 -20.43 1.72 12.02
CA GLU A 87 -21.75 1.25 12.43
C GLU A 87 -22.86 2.29 12.16
N ARG A 88 -22.58 3.57 12.44
CA ARG A 88 -23.51 4.67 12.15
C ARG A 88 -23.66 4.99 10.67
N ARG A 89 -22.82 4.39 9.80
CA ARG A 89 -22.80 4.62 8.34
C ARG A 89 -23.28 3.41 7.54
N ARG A 90 -23.75 2.36 8.20
CA ARG A 90 -24.37 1.22 7.52
C ARG A 90 -25.56 1.69 6.66
N GLY A 91 -25.59 1.23 5.42
CA GLY A 91 -26.60 1.64 4.43
C GLY A 91 -26.41 3.05 3.84
N LEU A 92 -25.39 3.81 4.28
CA LEU A 92 -25.00 5.12 3.70
C LEU A 92 -23.68 5.04 2.93
N LEU A 93 -22.74 4.21 3.39
CA LEU A 93 -21.50 3.89 2.69
C LEU A 93 -21.59 2.49 2.12
N ASP A 94 -21.00 2.29 0.96
CA ASP A 94 -20.92 1.00 0.27
C ASP A 94 -19.72 0.18 0.74
N GLY A 95 -18.64 0.84 1.16
CA GLY A 95 -17.39 0.15 1.47
C GLY A 95 -16.44 0.92 2.37
N VAL A 96 -15.37 0.22 2.71
CA VAL A 96 -14.25 0.74 3.50
C VAL A 96 -12.95 0.42 2.77
N VAL A 97 -12.05 1.41 2.69
CA VAL A 97 -10.69 1.24 2.20
C VAL A 97 -9.75 1.20 3.39
N LEU A 98 -8.94 0.16 3.50
CA LEU A 98 -7.81 0.12 4.42
C LEU A 98 -6.54 0.52 3.67
N SER A 99 -5.93 1.63 4.10
CA SER A 99 -4.79 2.28 3.46
C SER A 99 -3.85 2.85 4.53
N GLY A 100 -3.01 3.84 4.22
CA GLY A 100 -2.21 4.58 5.20
C GLY A 100 -0.74 4.61 4.90
N GLY A 101 0.11 4.15 5.85
CA GLY A 101 1.50 3.81 5.59
C GLY A 101 1.57 2.49 4.82
N GLU A 102 1.62 1.37 5.54
CA GLU A 102 1.41 0.03 4.97
C GLU A 102 0.48 -0.77 5.88
N PRO A 103 -0.76 -1.04 5.44
CA PRO A 103 -1.73 -1.78 6.26
C PRO A 103 -1.27 -3.19 6.64
N LEU A 104 -0.59 -3.87 5.74
CA LEU A 104 -0.10 -5.23 6.00
C LEU A 104 1.11 -5.27 6.95
N LEU A 105 1.62 -4.13 7.38
CA LEU A 105 2.56 -4.04 8.50
C LEU A 105 1.86 -4.32 9.84
N GLN A 106 0.55 -4.04 9.94
CA GLN A 106 -0.26 -4.29 11.14
C GLN A 106 -0.56 -5.79 11.28
N PRO A 107 -0.25 -6.42 12.42
CA PRO A 107 -0.47 -7.86 12.61
C PRO A 107 -1.95 -8.25 12.62
N ASP A 108 -2.81 -7.34 13.03
CA ASP A 108 -4.26 -7.52 13.22
C ASP A 108 -5.12 -6.91 12.09
N ALA A 109 -4.49 -6.51 10.96
CA ALA A 109 -5.21 -5.98 9.80
C ALA A 109 -6.33 -6.93 9.32
N ALA A 110 -6.06 -8.24 9.29
CA ALA A 110 -7.06 -9.24 8.89
C ALA A 110 -8.28 -9.28 9.84
N ASP A 111 -8.06 -9.10 11.14
CA ASP A 111 -9.14 -9.08 12.13
C ASP A 111 -9.99 -7.82 12.01
N PHE A 112 -9.36 -6.68 11.75
CA PHE A 112 -10.08 -5.45 11.44
C PHE A 112 -10.94 -5.59 10.18
N LEU A 113 -10.37 -6.12 9.09
CA LEU A 113 -11.10 -6.33 7.83
C LEU A 113 -12.29 -7.28 8.03
N ARG A 114 -12.14 -8.31 8.86
CA ARG A 114 -13.24 -9.23 9.21
C ARG A 114 -14.38 -8.49 9.91
N LYS A 115 -14.07 -7.66 10.91
CA LYS A 115 -15.08 -6.83 11.61
C LYS A 115 -15.82 -5.91 10.63
N VAL A 116 -15.11 -5.29 9.68
CA VAL A 116 -15.71 -4.43 8.64
C VAL A 116 -16.65 -5.23 7.72
N ARG A 117 -16.25 -6.42 7.30
CA ARG A 117 -17.10 -7.31 6.49
C ARG A 117 -18.34 -7.77 7.24
N ASP A 118 -18.21 -8.11 8.51
CA ASP A 118 -19.33 -8.55 9.37
C ASP A 118 -20.36 -7.41 9.54
N MET A 119 -19.96 -6.15 9.39
CA MET A 119 -20.87 -5.02 9.32
C MET A 119 -21.60 -4.88 7.96
N GLY A 120 -21.20 -5.65 6.94
CA GLY A 120 -21.81 -5.65 5.61
C GLY A 120 -21.18 -4.67 4.61
N PHE A 121 -20.01 -4.11 4.90
CA PHE A 121 -19.28 -3.26 3.96
C PHE A 121 -18.46 -4.09 2.96
N ALA A 122 -18.37 -3.59 1.72
CA ALA A 122 -17.34 -4.03 0.79
C ALA A 122 -15.96 -3.52 1.28
N VAL A 123 -14.93 -4.33 1.09
CA VAL A 123 -13.57 -4.05 1.57
C VAL A 123 -12.61 -3.85 0.42
N LYS A 124 -11.89 -2.73 0.42
CA LYS A 124 -10.71 -2.50 -0.44
C LYS A 124 -9.47 -2.42 0.42
N LEU A 125 -8.41 -3.09 -0.02
CA LEU A 125 -7.08 -3.03 0.56
C LEU A 125 -6.12 -2.30 -0.40
N ASP A 126 -5.47 -1.25 0.10
CA ASP A 126 -4.35 -0.59 -0.58
C ASP A 126 -3.05 -1.04 0.08
N THR A 127 -2.10 -1.60 -0.67
CA THR A 127 -0.83 -2.10 -0.13
C THR A 127 0.34 -1.80 -1.06
N ASN A 128 1.55 -1.77 -0.52
CA ASN A 128 2.78 -1.69 -1.30
C ASN A 128 3.29 -3.06 -1.78
N GLY A 129 2.59 -4.14 -1.43
CA GLY A 129 2.89 -5.49 -1.87
C GLY A 129 4.08 -6.17 -1.17
N CYS A 130 4.67 -5.58 -0.14
CA CYS A 130 5.86 -6.15 0.52
C CYS A 130 5.57 -7.34 1.45
N PHE A 131 4.31 -7.69 1.69
CA PHE A 131 3.90 -8.73 2.63
C PHE A 131 3.03 -9.81 1.96
N PRO A 132 3.60 -10.62 1.03
CA PRO A 132 2.84 -11.61 0.26
C PRO A 132 2.10 -12.64 1.13
N ASP A 133 2.70 -13.11 2.22
CA ASP A 133 2.06 -14.09 3.11
C ASP A 133 0.80 -13.52 3.78
N ARG A 134 0.85 -12.25 4.20
CA ARG A 134 -0.31 -11.57 4.81
C ARG A 134 -1.38 -11.26 3.76
N LEU A 135 -0.97 -10.88 2.55
CA LEU A 135 -1.88 -10.70 1.42
C LEU A 135 -2.58 -12.03 1.08
N ALA A 136 -1.83 -13.13 0.98
CA ALA A 136 -2.39 -14.46 0.72
C ALA A 136 -3.45 -14.84 1.76
N ALA A 137 -3.16 -14.65 3.04
CA ALA A 137 -4.11 -14.94 4.13
C ALA A 137 -5.41 -14.12 4.03
N ILE A 138 -5.32 -12.85 3.62
CA ILE A 138 -6.49 -11.97 3.40
C ILE A 138 -7.31 -12.45 2.20
N LEU A 139 -6.64 -12.81 1.09
CA LEU A 139 -7.29 -13.30 -0.12
C LEU A 139 -7.98 -14.65 0.13
N GLU A 140 -7.30 -15.62 0.76
CA GLU A 140 -7.82 -16.94 1.09
C GLU A 140 -9.02 -16.87 2.05
N ALA A 141 -8.97 -15.94 3.01
CA ALA A 141 -10.10 -15.73 3.93
C ALA A 141 -11.23 -14.90 3.32
N GLY A 142 -11.12 -14.45 2.06
CA GLY A 142 -12.12 -13.64 1.38
C GLY A 142 -12.39 -12.28 2.06
N LEU A 143 -11.38 -11.67 2.67
CA LEU A 143 -11.52 -10.45 3.46
C LEU A 143 -11.41 -9.16 2.64
N ALA A 144 -11.00 -9.24 1.37
CA ALA A 144 -10.96 -8.11 0.46
C ALA A 144 -11.76 -8.41 -0.81
N ASP A 145 -12.61 -7.47 -1.22
CA ASP A 145 -13.35 -7.51 -2.48
C ASP A 145 -12.58 -6.83 -3.61
N TYR A 146 -11.63 -5.97 -3.24
CA TYR A 146 -10.78 -5.24 -4.17
C TYR A 146 -9.39 -4.99 -3.55
N VAL A 147 -8.34 -5.17 -4.34
CA VAL A 147 -6.97 -4.88 -3.90
C VAL A 147 -6.28 -3.94 -4.87
N ALA A 148 -5.62 -2.90 -4.36
CA ALA A 148 -4.71 -2.05 -5.11
C ALA A 148 -3.28 -2.27 -4.62
N ILE A 149 -2.36 -2.62 -5.55
CA ILE A 149 -0.93 -2.65 -5.24
C ILE A 149 -0.24 -1.43 -5.85
N ASP A 150 0.46 -0.68 -4.99
CA ASP A 150 1.33 0.41 -5.42
C ASP A 150 2.65 -0.12 -5.95
N ILE A 151 2.83 -0.16 -7.26
CA ILE A 151 4.10 -0.44 -7.91
C ILE A 151 4.90 0.86 -7.95
N LYS A 152 6.10 0.86 -7.37
CA LYS A 152 6.82 2.12 -7.17
C LYS A 152 7.72 2.50 -8.36
N ASN A 153 8.29 1.52 -9.07
CA ASN A 153 9.09 1.73 -10.28
C ASN A 153 9.37 0.38 -10.99
N SER A 154 10.17 0.41 -12.06
CA SER A 154 10.82 -0.78 -12.62
C SER A 154 11.63 -1.50 -11.53
N ARG A 155 11.81 -2.83 -11.66
CA ARG A 155 12.57 -3.63 -10.68
C ARG A 155 13.96 -3.06 -10.41
N GLU A 156 14.64 -2.60 -11.47
CA GLU A 156 15.99 -2.04 -11.38
C GLU A 156 16.03 -0.78 -10.51
N LYS A 157 15.05 0.13 -10.67
CA LYS A 157 15.01 1.39 -9.94
C LYS A 157 14.20 1.35 -8.65
N TYR A 158 13.62 0.20 -8.32
CA TYR A 158 12.82 0.05 -7.11
C TYR A 158 13.55 0.50 -5.84
N PRO A 159 14.81 0.03 -5.58
CA PRO A 159 15.56 0.42 -4.37
C PRO A 159 15.72 1.92 -4.21
N GLN A 160 16.03 2.63 -5.30
CA GLN A 160 16.15 4.09 -5.32
C GLN A 160 14.80 4.75 -5.02
N THR A 161 13.74 4.28 -5.63
CA THR A 161 12.40 4.88 -5.55
C THR A 161 11.76 4.69 -4.18
N VAL A 162 12.02 3.56 -3.53
CA VAL A 162 11.49 3.28 -2.18
C VAL A 162 12.40 3.79 -1.06
N GLY A 163 13.56 4.37 -1.38
CA GLY A 163 14.48 4.93 -0.40
C GLY A 163 15.21 3.88 0.46
N ILE A 164 15.38 2.66 -0.04
CA ILE A 164 16.03 1.54 0.66
C ILE A 164 17.08 0.93 -0.25
N PRO A 165 18.38 1.21 -0.02
CA PRO A 165 19.47 0.60 -0.78
C PRO A 165 19.42 -0.94 -0.70
N GLY A 166 19.52 -1.60 -1.85
CA GLY A 166 19.49 -3.07 -1.92
C GLY A 166 18.13 -3.69 -1.64
N PHE A 167 17.05 -2.93 -1.76
CA PHE A 167 15.69 -3.45 -1.60
C PHE A 167 15.46 -4.64 -2.54
N ASP A 168 14.98 -5.76 -1.98
CA ASP A 168 14.60 -6.94 -2.75
C ASP A 168 13.15 -6.82 -3.22
N THR A 169 12.93 -6.89 -4.54
CA THR A 169 11.59 -6.83 -5.14
C THR A 169 10.83 -8.15 -5.09
N ALA A 170 11.47 -9.26 -4.76
CA ALA A 170 10.85 -10.58 -4.77
C ALA A 170 9.53 -10.67 -3.98
N PRO A 171 9.37 -10.06 -2.78
CA PRO A 171 8.09 -10.05 -2.10
C PRO A 171 6.98 -9.32 -2.88
N VAL A 172 7.31 -8.21 -3.56
CA VAL A 172 6.33 -7.46 -4.36
C VAL A 172 5.94 -8.26 -5.60
N GLU A 173 6.91 -8.92 -6.26
CA GLU A 173 6.67 -9.81 -7.41
C GLU A 173 5.76 -10.98 -7.02
N GLU A 174 5.96 -11.55 -5.84
CA GLU A 174 5.11 -12.60 -5.31
C GLU A 174 3.68 -12.10 -5.05
N SER A 175 3.52 -10.91 -4.45
CA SER A 175 2.20 -10.28 -4.24
C SER A 175 1.48 -10.00 -5.56
N VAL A 176 2.18 -9.54 -6.59
CA VAL A 176 1.64 -9.36 -7.95
C VAL A 176 1.14 -10.70 -8.49
N ARG A 177 1.94 -11.77 -8.37
CA ARG A 177 1.58 -13.11 -8.84
C ARG A 177 0.38 -13.70 -8.09
N LEU A 178 0.34 -13.54 -6.77
CA LEU A 178 -0.78 -13.99 -5.93
C LEU A 178 -2.08 -13.29 -6.37
N LEU A 179 -2.03 -11.98 -6.54
CA LEU A 179 -3.20 -11.19 -6.90
C LEU A 179 -3.72 -11.52 -8.29
N ALA A 180 -2.83 -11.69 -9.27
CA ALA A 180 -3.20 -12.09 -10.63
C ALA A 180 -3.92 -13.45 -10.69
N ASN A 181 -3.68 -14.36 -9.72
CA ASN A 181 -4.29 -15.69 -9.65
C ASN A 181 -5.44 -15.80 -8.64
N SER A 182 -5.73 -14.74 -7.88
CA SER A 182 -6.72 -14.80 -6.78
C SER A 182 -8.18 -14.76 -7.24
N GLY A 183 -8.45 -14.24 -8.45
CA GLY A 183 -9.81 -13.95 -8.90
C GLY A 183 -10.45 -12.72 -8.23
N VAL A 184 -9.77 -12.05 -7.30
CA VAL A 184 -10.21 -10.81 -6.67
C VAL A 184 -10.03 -9.63 -7.63
N ASP A 185 -11.02 -8.74 -7.69
CA ASP A 185 -10.90 -7.50 -8.46
C ASP A 185 -9.71 -6.68 -7.97
N HIS A 186 -8.89 -6.20 -8.90
CA HIS A 186 -7.67 -5.50 -8.53
C HIS A 186 -7.18 -4.48 -9.54
N GLU A 187 -6.30 -3.62 -9.07
CA GLU A 187 -5.55 -2.66 -9.86
C GLU A 187 -4.07 -2.62 -9.42
N PHE A 188 -3.20 -2.31 -10.37
CA PHE A 188 -1.88 -1.78 -10.06
C PHE A 188 -1.90 -0.27 -10.28
N ARG A 189 -1.14 0.47 -9.47
CA ARG A 189 -1.01 1.92 -9.63
C ARG A 189 0.41 2.37 -9.36
N THR A 190 0.83 3.45 -10.02
CA THR A 190 2.13 4.08 -9.81
C THR A 190 1.96 5.58 -9.71
N THR A 191 2.53 6.18 -8.67
CA THR A 191 2.68 7.64 -8.59
C THR A 191 3.93 8.03 -9.35
N PHE A 192 3.77 8.72 -10.47
CA PHE A 192 4.85 9.13 -11.36
C PHE A 192 5.48 10.42 -10.89
N VAL A 193 6.78 10.37 -10.64
CA VAL A 193 7.65 11.47 -10.20
C VAL A 193 8.73 11.68 -11.24
N ARG A 194 8.90 12.93 -11.69
CA ARG A 194 9.77 13.29 -12.83
C ARG A 194 11.23 12.87 -12.65
N GLU A 195 11.74 13.00 -11.46
CA GLU A 195 13.14 12.71 -11.12
C GLU A 195 13.43 11.20 -10.97
N LEU A 196 12.39 10.36 -10.93
CA LEU A 196 12.50 8.92 -10.67
C LEU A 196 12.09 8.06 -11.85
N HIS A 197 11.19 8.55 -12.69
CA HIS A 197 10.56 7.74 -13.74
C HIS A 197 10.88 8.23 -15.13
N THR A 198 11.24 7.31 -16.01
CA THR A 198 11.48 7.53 -17.44
C THR A 198 10.58 6.64 -18.29
N ALA A 199 10.47 6.91 -19.59
CA ALA A 199 9.72 6.09 -20.52
C ALA A 199 10.18 4.61 -20.52
N ALA A 200 11.48 4.37 -20.36
CA ALA A 200 12.03 3.00 -20.27
C ALA A 200 11.56 2.28 -18.99
N ASP A 201 11.45 3.01 -17.87
CA ASP A 201 10.91 2.42 -16.64
C ASP A 201 9.43 2.08 -16.78
N VAL A 202 8.67 2.95 -17.45
CA VAL A 202 7.24 2.74 -17.74
C VAL A 202 7.04 1.49 -18.59
N GLU A 203 7.84 1.30 -19.64
CA GLU A 203 7.80 0.11 -20.48
C GLU A 203 8.16 -1.15 -19.68
N ALA A 204 9.22 -1.10 -18.87
CA ALA A 204 9.64 -2.22 -18.02
C ALA A 204 8.56 -2.62 -17.00
N MET A 205 7.85 -1.64 -16.40
CA MET A 205 6.70 -1.90 -15.53
C MET A 205 5.54 -2.52 -16.31
N GLY A 206 5.23 -2.02 -17.51
CA GLY A 206 4.21 -2.59 -18.38
C GLY A 206 4.48 -4.06 -18.71
N GLN A 207 5.70 -4.41 -19.07
CA GLN A 207 6.13 -5.79 -19.33
C GLN A 207 6.02 -6.66 -18.07
N TRP A 208 6.43 -6.14 -16.91
CA TRP A 208 6.36 -6.88 -15.65
C TRP A 208 4.93 -7.21 -15.23
N LEU A 209 4.01 -6.27 -15.41
CA LEU A 209 2.63 -6.37 -14.94
C LEU A 209 1.67 -6.85 -16.04
N GLN A 210 2.18 -7.28 -17.17
CA GLN A 210 1.39 -7.68 -18.34
C GLN A 210 0.28 -8.68 -17.98
N GLY A 211 -0.91 -8.42 -18.48
CA GLY A 211 -2.09 -9.26 -18.27
C GLY A 211 -2.95 -8.83 -17.09
N ALA A 212 -2.51 -7.89 -16.28
CA ALA A 212 -3.34 -7.32 -15.23
C ALA A 212 -4.55 -6.55 -15.83
N PRO A 213 -5.70 -6.55 -15.14
CA PRO A 213 -6.90 -5.93 -15.69
C PRO A 213 -6.80 -4.41 -15.76
N ARG A 214 -6.21 -3.76 -14.75
CA ARG A 214 -6.22 -2.30 -14.60
C ARG A 214 -4.86 -1.76 -14.16
N TYR A 215 -4.44 -0.66 -14.79
CA TYR A 215 -3.28 0.09 -14.37
C TYR A 215 -3.59 1.58 -14.30
N PHE A 216 -3.31 2.19 -13.13
CA PHE A 216 -3.54 3.61 -12.89
C PHE A 216 -2.22 4.37 -12.81
N LEU A 217 -2.05 5.31 -13.74
CA LEU A 217 -0.94 6.25 -13.70
C LEU A 217 -1.38 7.48 -12.92
N GLN A 218 -0.81 7.66 -11.75
CA GLN A 218 -1.11 8.77 -10.86
C GLN A 218 -0.02 9.83 -10.98
N ASN A 219 -0.39 11.06 -11.33
CA ASN A 219 0.56 12.15 -11.35
C ASN A 219 0.94 12.56 -9.92
N PHE A 220 2.21 12.78 -9.68
CA PHE A 220 2.65 13.34 -8.42
C PHE A 220 2.18 14.80 -8.30
N ALA A 221 1.67 15.16 -7.14
CA ALA A 221 1.36 16.53 -6.74
C ALA A 221 1.93 16.76 -5.34
N ASP A 222 2.67 17.83 -5.16
CA ASP A 222 3.23 18.17 -3.85
C ASP A 222 2.10 18.55 -2.89
N SER A 223 1.96 17.81 -1.81
CA SER A 223 0.97 18.04 -0.75
C SER A 223 1.50 18.94 0.38
N GLY A 224 2.77 19.35 0.32
CA GLY A 224 3.44 20.07 1.41
C GLY A 224 3.78 19.18 2.63
N ASN A 225 3.57 17.86 2.55
CA ASN A 225 3.84 16.91 3.63
C ASN A 225 4.60 15.70 3.10
N LEU A 226 5.81 15.95 2.60
CA LEU A 226 6.68 14.94 2.01
C LEU A 226 7.77 14.51 3.00
N ILE A 227 8.36 13.32 2.78
CA ILE A 227 9.57 12.89 3.49
C ILE A 227 10.77 13.73 3.05
N GLN A 228 10.85 14.04 1.75
CA GLN A 228 11.88 14.90 1.16
C GLN A 228 11.23 15.80 0.12
N GLU A 229 11.63 17.06 0.10
CA GLU A 229 11.19 18.07 -0.89
C GLU A 229 11.95 17.96 -2.22
N GLY A 230 11.46 18.69 -3.24
CA GLY A 230 12.12 18.81 -4.54
C GLY A 230 11.66 17.82 -5.60
N TRP A 231 10.51 17.20 -5.43
CA TRP A 231 9.90 16.29 -6.39
C TRP A 231 8.84 16.98 -7.24
N HIS A 232 8.74 16.62 -8.51
CA HIS A 232 7.81 17.22 -9.45
C HIS A 232 6.98 16.16 -10.18
N GLY A 233 5.75 16.53 -10.53
CA GLY A 233 4.90 15.76 -11.43
C GLY A 233 5.26 15.96 -12.89
N PHE A 234 4.57 15.26 -13.74
CA PHE A 234 4.61 15.39 -15.19
C PHE A 234 3.49 16.29 -15.68
N THR A 235 3.64 16.85 -16.87
CA THR A 235 2.51 17.47 -17.58
C THR A 235 1.49 16.40 -17.99
N ALA A 236 0.24 16.80 -18.20
CA ALA A 236 -0.80 15.88 -18.68
C ALA A 236 -0.40 15.19 -20.00
N LEU A 237 0.28 15.91 -20.91
CA LEU A 237 0.72 15.36 -22.19
C LEU A 237 1.83 14.30 -22.01
N GLU A 238 2.78 14.53 -21.13
CA GLU A 238 3.85 13.55 -20.82
C GLU A 238 3.27 12.30 -20.18
N LEU A 239 2.35 12.47 -19.22
CA LEU A 239 1.70 11.33 -18.56
C LEU A 239 0.81 10.55 -19.53
N GLN A 240 0.16 11.22 -20.48
CA GLN A 240 -0.56 10.58 -21.59
C GLN A 240 0.39 9.75 -22.44
N GLY A 241 1.61 10.24 -22.75
CA GLY A 241 2.63 9.47 -23.45
C GLY A 241 3.01 8.20 -22.68
N PHE A 242 3.10 8.25 -21.36
CA PHE A 242 3.34 7.05 -20.53
C PHE A 242 2.16 6.08 -20.60
N ALA A 243 0.92 6.57 -20.57
CA ALA A 243 -0.26 5.73 -20.73
C ALA A 243 -0.25 5.01 -22.08
N ASP A 244 0.17 5.69 -23.15
CA ASP A 244 0.23 5.09 -24.50
C ASP A 244 1.27 3.97 -24.56
N ILE A 245 2.39 4.08 -23.83
CA ILE A 245 3.41 3.02 -23.70
C ILE A 245 2.83 1.76 -23.03
N VAL A 246 2.05 1.92 -21.97
CA VAL A 246 1.56 0.77 -21.19
C VAL A 246 0.26 0.16 -21.69
N ARG A 247 -0.53 0.85 -22.50
CA ARG A 247 -1.79 0.35 -23.04
C ARG A 247 -1.75 -1.04 -23.66
N PRO A 248 -0.68 -1.45 -24.39
CA PRO A 248 -0.62 -2.80 -24.94
C PRO A 248 -0.58 -3.92 -23.89
N PHE A 249 -0.25 -3.62 -22.63
CA PHE A 249 -0.05 -4.60 -21.58
C PHE A 249 -1.27 -4.81 -20.67
N PHE A 250 -2.25 -3.87 -20.68
CA PHE A 250 -3.39 -3.86 -19.76
C PHE A 250 -4.72 -3.75 -20.50
N SER A 251 -5.78 -4.30 -19.90
CA SER A 251 -7.14 -4.14 -20.45
C SER A 251 -7.68 -2.73 -20.25
N GLN A 252 -7.30 -2.06 -19.15
CA GLN A 252 -7.72 -0.70 -18.82
C GLN A 252 -6.53 0.09 -18.27
N VAL A 253 -6.34 1.29 -18.82
CA VAL A 253 -5.30 2.24 -18.37
C VAL A 253 -5.97 3.60 -18.16
N GLU A 254 -5.81 4.14 -16.96
CA GLU A 254 -6.38 5.43 -16.57
C GLU A 254 -5.34 6.37 -15.98
N LEU A 255 -5.57 7.68 -16.17
CA LEU A 255 -4.76 8.74 -15.59
C LEU A 255 -5.48 9.36 -14.39
N ARG A 256 -4.74 9.64 -13.31
CA ARG A 256 -5.23 10.34 -12.12
C ARG A 256 -4.33 11.56 -11.84
N GLY A 257 -4.90 12.63 -11.26
CA GLY A 257 -4.13 13.83 -10.88
C GLY A 257 -3.64 14.66 -12.07
N ILE A 258 -4.41 14.73 -13.15
CA ILE A 258 -4.14 15.54 -14.37
C ILE A 258 -5.10 16.74 -14.47
N GLY A 259 -5.44 17.35 -13.33
CA GLY A 259 -6.31 18.53 -13.27
C GLY A 259 -5.55 19.83 -13.37
#